data_39f9009712703f58530b489a09c0546c
#
_entry.id   39f9009712703f58530b489a09c0546c
#
_cell.length_a   1.000
_cell.length_b   1.000
_cell.length_c   1.000
_cell.angle_alpha   90.00
_cell.angle_beta   90.00
_cell.angle_gamma   90.00
#
_symmetry.space_group_name_H-M   'P 1'
#
loop_
_entity.id
_entity.type
_entity.pdbx_description
1 polymer ?
#
loop_
_entity_poly.entity_id
_entity_poly.type
_entity_poly.pdbx_seq_one_letter_code
_entity_poly.pdbx_strand_id
1 'polypeptide(L)'
;DFLIAATHGRGMFALDVRQLQKVTPTVVASVAHLFDAENGALPAGGGRGRGGFNYERAYVHYWLGDDAAVTLEIQDAQGSMVNVLEAGGSAGLHQAEWALDRLGGNQGGRGGGFFRRPNFVEPGDYTAVLTVNGVEYRTTLTPGRR
;
A
#
# COMPACT_ATOMS: atom_id res chain seq x y z
N ASP A 1 1.66 -15.15 -9.91
CA ASP A 1 0.83 -16.36 -9.95
C ASP A 1 -0.64 -15.97 -9.81
N PHE A 2 -1.49 -16.54 -10.66
CA PHE A 2 -2.92 -16.28 -10.66
C PHE A 2 -3.69 -17.58 -10.48
N LEU A 3 -4.71 -17.56 -9.64
CA LEU A 3 -5.76 -18.56 -9.61
C LEU A 3 -6.85 -18.15 -10.60
N ILE A 4 -7.14 -19.01 -11.57
CA ILE A 4 -8.20 -18.77 -12.54
C ILE A 4 -9.39 -19.65 -12.17
N ALA A 5 -10.54 -19.06 -11.89
CA ALA A 5 -11.79 -19.75 -11.66
C ALA A 5 -12.73 -19.51 -12.85
N ALA A 6 -13.13 -20.59 -13.53
CA ALA A 6 -14.15 -20.56 -14.56
C ALA A 6 -15.49 -20.96 -13.94
N THR A 7 -16.50 -20.13 -14.10
CA THR A 7 -17.84 -20.43 -13.61
C THR A 7 -18.77 -20.83 -14.73
N HIS A 8 -19.65 -21.77 -14.47
CA HIS A 8 -20.61 -22.26 -15.48
C HIS A 8 -21.54 -21.13 -15.96
N GLY A 9 -21.26 -20.61 -17.15
CA GLY A 9 -22.12 -19.68 -17.87
C GLY A 9 -21.98 -18.18 -17.53
N ARG A 10 -21.02 -17.73 -16.66
CA ARG A 10 -20.94 -16.32 -16.24
C ARG A 10 -19.56 -15.68 -16.23
N GLY A 11 -18.54 -16.31 -16.74
CA GLY A 11 -17.25 -15.68 -16.93
C GLY A 11 -16.07 -16.38 -16.26
N MET A 12 -14.88 -15.86 -16.52
CA MET A 12 -13.63 -16.26 -15.88
C MET A 12 -13.19 -15.17 -14.91
N PHE A 13 -12.77 -15.58 -13.72
CA PHE A 13 -12.19 -14.69 -12.70
C PHE A 13 -10.73 -15.07 -12.50
N ALA A 14 -9.84 -14.08 -12.54
CA ALA A 14 -8.43 -14.24 -12.20
C ALA A 14 -8.17 -13.55 -10.85
N LEU A 15 -7.66 -14.32 -9.88
CA LEU A 15 -7.25 -13.81 -8.57
C LEU A 15 -5.74 -13.92 -8.45
N ASP A 16 -5.08 -12.81 -8.11
CA ASP A 16 -3.66 -12.83 -7.79
C ASP A 16 -3.44 -13.48 -6.42
N VAL A 17 -2.80 -14.64 -6.43
CA VAL A 17 -2.56 -15.43 -5.21
C VAL A 17 -1.12 -15.34 -4.71
N ARG A 18 -0.28 -14.47 -5.27
CA ARG A 18 1.13 -14.34 -4.87
C ARG A 18 1.29 -14.07 -3.38
N GLN A 19 0.43 -13.25 -2.82
CA GLN A 19 0.49 -12.93 -1.39
C GLN A 19 0.00 -14.09 -0.52
N LEU A 20 -0.99 -14.84 -0.98
CA LEU A 20 -1.46 -16.04 -0.27
C LEU A 20 -0.39 -17.13 -0.19
N GLN A 21 0.47 -17.23 -1.19
CA GLN A 21 1.57 -18.21 -1.19
C GLN A 21 2.65 -17.88 -0.15
N LYS A 22 2.73 -16.63 0.31
CA LYS A 22 3.62 -16.20 1.39
C LYS A 22 3.07 -16.52 2.79
N VAL A 23 1.80 -16.88 2.89
CA VAL A 23 1.14 -17.25 4.15
C VAL A 23 1.51 -18.69 4.48
N THR A 24 2.57 -18.86 5.24
CA THR A 24 3.06 -20.17 5.72
C THR A 24 2.41 -20.56 7.05
N PRO A 25 2.48 -21.83 7.48
CA PRO A 25 2.00 -22.23 8.80
C PRO A 25 2.61 -21.41 9.94
N THR A 26 3.87 -20.98 9.82
CA THR A 26 4.54 -20.11 10.79
C THR A 26 3.91 -18.74 10.85
N VAL A 27 3.54 -18.15 9.71
CA VAL A 27 2.83 -16.87 9.64
C VAL A 27 1.45 -16.99 10.27
N VAL A 28 0.69 -18.05 9.94
CA VAL A 28 -0.65 -18.29 10.51
C VAL A 28 -0.61 -18.43 12.02
N ALA A 29 0.45 -19.02 12.58
CA ALA A 29 0.63 -19.17 14.02
C ALA A 29 1.13 -17.89 14.71
N SER A 30 1.56 -16.87 13.97
CA SER A 30 2.06 -15.61 14.54
C SER A 30 0.90 -14.69 14.95
N VAL A 31 1.17 -13.82 15.92
CA VAL A 31 0.22 -12.77 16.35
C VAL A 31 0.02 -11.76 15.21
N ALA A 32 1.11 -11.38 14.56
CA ALA A 32 1.11 -10.53 13.38
C ALA A 32 2.35 -10.81 12.53
N HIS A 33 2.25 -10.54 11.23
CA HIS A 33 3.38 -10.62 10.31
C HIS A 33 3.26 -9.54 9.24
N LEU A 34 4.35 -8.81 9.00
CA LEU A 34 4.46 -7.83 7.95
C LEU A 34 5.31 -8.41 6.82
N PHE A 35 4.72 -8.47 5.62
CA PHE A 35 5.42 -8.96 4.43
C PHE A 35 6.25 -7.85 3.78
N ASP A 36 7.16 -8.24 2.89
CA ASP A 36 7.85 -7.27 2.04
C ASP A 36 6.84 -6.49 1.19
N ALA A 37 7.02 -5.18 1.15
CA ALA A 37 6.12 -4.29 0.46
C ALA A 37 6.36 -4.30 -1.07
N GLU A 38 5.31 -3.98 -1.82
CA GLU A 38 5.40 -3.70 -3.25
C GLU A 38 5.63 -2.20 -3.46
N ASN A 39 6.75 -1.84 -4.08
CA ASN A 39 7.28 -0.48 -4.06
C ASN A 39 6.45 0.56 -4.82
N GLY A 40 5.72 0.16 -5.85
CA GLY A 40 5.09 1.11 -6.75
C GLY A 40 6.08 1.90 -7.62
N ALA A 41 5.57 2.81 -8.43
CA ALA A 41 6.38 3.68 -9.27
C ALA A 41 5.76 5.06 -9.43
N LEU A 42 6.56 6.09 -9.21
CA LEU A 42 6.19 7.49 -9.43
C LEU A 42 6.08 7.81 -10.93
N PRO A 43 5.24 8.78 -11.33
CA PRO A 43 5.15 9.17 -12.73
C PRO A 43 6.49 9.71 -13.22
N ALA A 44 6.86 9.34 -14.44
CA ALA A 44 7.98 9.96 -15.14
C ALA A 44 7.69 11.45 -15.31
N GLY A 45 8.63 12.31 -14.93
CA GLY A 45 8.42 13.74 -14.81
C GLY A 45 7.86 14.40 -16.09
N GLY A 46 6.91 15.30 -15.91
CA GLY A 46 6.61 16.38 -16.84
C GLY A 46 5.57 16.12 -17.93
N GLY A 47 4.87 15.02 -17.93
CA GLY A 47 3.82 14.76 -18.93
C GLY A 47 2.57 15.63 -18.73
N ARG A 48 2.51 16.79 -19.41
CA ARG A 48 1.24 17.53 -19.63
C ARG A 48 0.39 16.81 -20.69
N GLY A 49 0.14 15.52 -20.50
CA GLY A 49 -0.72 14.74 -21.37
C GLY A 49 -2.16 14.72 -20.88
N ARG A 50 -3.11 14.71 -21.79
CA ARG A 50 -4.56 14.61 -21.57
C ARG A 50 -5.02 13.29 -20.92
N GLY A 51 -4.13 12.47 -20.34
CA GLY A 51 -4.38 11.09 -19.92
C GLY A 51 -4.07 10.75 -18.47
N GLY A 52 -4.17 11.68 -17.54
CA GLY A 52 -3.92 11.36 -16.12
C GLY A 52 -2.44 11.08 -15.80
N PHE A 53 -2.15 10.95 -14.51
CA PHE A 53 -0.79 10.58 -14.07
C PHE A 53 -0.63 9.05 -14.14
N ASN A 54 0.26 8.57 -14.99
CA ASN A 54 0.61 7.15 -15.04
C ASN A 54 1.62 6.84 -13.93
N TYR A 55 1.12 6.30 -12.81
CA TYR A 55 1.93 5.86 -11.68
C TYR A 55 1.43 4.50 -11.18
N GLU A 56 2.28 3.77 -10.50
CA GLU A 56 1.92 2.52 -9.83
C GLU A 56 1.90 2.74 -8.33
N ARG A 57 0.82 2.32 -7.71
CA ARG A 57 0.65 2.40 -6.26
C ARG A 57 1.56 1.40 -5.55
N ALA A 58 1.97 1.73 -4.36
CA ALA A 58 2.65 0.80 -3.47
C ALA A 58 1.62 0.03 -2.64
N TYR A 59 1.97 -1.20 -2.27
CA TYR A 59 1.10 -2.05 -1.47
C TYR A 59 1.88 -2.64 -0.30
N VAL A 60 1.23 -2.64 0.85
CA VAL A 60 1.74 -3.25 2.08
C VAL A 60 0.79 -4.37 2.46
N HIS A 61 1.31 -5.58 2.62
CA HIS A 61 0.54 -6.74 3.02
C HIS A 61 0.94 -7.16 4.43
N TYR A 62 -0.04 -7.55 5.24
CA TYR A 62 0.20 -8.04 6.59
C TYR A 62 -0.83 -9.07 7.02
N TRP A 63 -0.42 -9.92 7.95
CA TRP A 63 -1.25 -10.95 8.58
C TRP A 63 -1.52 -10.58 10.03
N LEU A 64 -2.76 -10.82 10.49
CA LEU A 64 -3.16 -10.77 11.89
C LEU A 64 -3.71 -12.13 12.31
N GLY A 65 -3.17 -12.67 13.40
CA GLY A 65 -3.67 -13.92 13.97
C GLY A 65 -5.01 -13.78 14.65
N ASP A 66 -5.26 -12.62 15.26
CA ASP A 66 -6.50 -12.25 15.93
C ASP A 66 -6.86 -10.80 15.61
N ASP A 67 -8.10 -10.41 15.92
CA ASP A 67 -8.53 -9.02 15.85
C ASP A 67 -7.65 -8.14 16.74
N ALA A 68 -7.18 -7.02 16.21
CA ALA A 68 -6.25 -6.14 16.90
C ALA A 68 -6.48 -4.67 16.55
N ALA A 69 -6.01 -3.78 17.41
CA ALA A 69 -5.88 -2.37 17.08
C ALA A 69 -4.62 -2.18 16.21
N VAL A 70 -4.81 -1.69 14.98
CA VAL A 70 -3.75 -1.58 13.97
C VAL A 70 -3.64 -0.15 13.47
N THR A 71 -2.41 0.33 13.35
CA THR A 71 -2.08 1.57 12.63
C THR A 71 -0.97 1.29 11.63
N LEU A 72 -1.02 1.93 10.48
CA LEU A 72 -0.01 1.79 9.43
C LEU A 72 0.43 3.17 8.97
N GLU A 73 1.68 3.50 9.22
CA GLU A 73 2.29 4.79 8.88
C GLU A 73 3.37 4.59 7.82
N ILE A 74 3.51 5.58 6.95
CA ILE A 74 4.66 5.69 6.04
C ILE A 74 5.57 6.79 6.57
N GLN A 75 6.85 6.46 6.76
CA GLN A 75 7.88 7.37 7.21
C GLN A 75 8.95 7.55 6.13
N ASP A 76 9.57 8.71 6.08
CA ASP A 76 10.73 8.97 5.21
C ASP A 76 12.04 8.42 5.82
N ALA A 77 13.15 8.62 5.12
CA ALA A 77 14.48 8.17 5.57
C ALA A 77 14.93 8.84 6.89
N GLN A 78 14.34 9.98 7.27
CA GLN A 78 14.60 10.68 8.52
C GLN A 78 13.67 10.24 9.67
N GLY A 79 12.73 9.33 9.40
CA GLY A 79 11.75 8.87 10.36
C GLY A 79 10.55 9.80 10.54
N SER A 80 10.42 10.82 9.70
CA SER A 80 9.26 11.72 9.71
C SER A 80 8.05 11.08 9.04
N MET A 81 6.87 11.23 9.64
CA MET A 81 5.64 10.70 9.09
C MET A 81 5.29 11.40 7.77
N VAL A 82 5.10 10.60 6.73
CA VAL A 82 4.73 11.05 5.38
C VAL A 82 3.24 10.87 5.14
N ASN A 83 2.70 9.72 5.52
CA ASN A 83 1.29 9.40 5.36
C ASN A 83 0.84 8.36 6.39
N VAL A 84 -0.48 8.26 6.59
CA VAL A 84 -1.13 7.22 7.39
C VAL A 84 -2.10 6.48 6.47
N LEU A 85 -1.96 5.16 6.39
CA LEU A 85 -2.79 4.32 5.55
C LEU A 85 -3.94 3.72 6.36
N GLU A 86 -5.07 3.50 5.70
CA GLU A 86 -6.14 2.70 6.29
C GLU A 86 -5.67 1.25 6.45
N ALA A 87 -5.80 0.73 7.66
CA ALA A 87 -5.37 -0.60 8.02
C ALA A 87 -6.49 -1.36 8.74
N GLY A 88 -6.89 -2.50 8.21
CA GLY A 88 -7.89 -3.37 8.81
C GLY A 88 -7.33 -4.09 10.05
N GLY A 89 -8.13 -4.19 11.10
CA GLY A 89 -7.76 -4.82 12.36
C GLY A 89 -8.40 -6.19 12.61
N SER A 90 -9.11 -6.76 11.66
CA SER A 90 -9.67 -8.13 11.80
C SER A 90 -8.61 -9.21 11.56
N ALA A 91 -8.80 -10.40 12.15
CA ALA A 91 -7.94 -11.55 11.87
C ALA A 91 -7.89 -11.87 10.37
N GLY A 92 -6.72 -12.23 9.85
CA GLY A 92 -6.51 -12.63 8.47
C GLY A 92 -5.48 -11.82 7.71
N LEU A 93 -5.44 -12.01 6.39
CA LEU A 93 -4.55 -11.31 5.48
C LEU A 93 -5.15 -9.97 5.05
N HIS A 94 -4.36 -8.92 5.15
CA HIS A 94 -4.74 -7.56 4.77
C HIS A 94 -3.80 -6.98 3.72
N GLN A 95 -4.35 -6.05 2.93
CA GLN A 95 -3.61 -5.24 1.98
C GLN A 95 -3.96 -3.77 2.23
N ALA A 96 -2.94 -2.94 2.39
CA ALA A 96 -3.06 -1.50 2.42
C ALA A 96 -2.40 -0.90 1.19
N GLU A 97 -3.01 0.14 0.64
CA GLU A 97 -2.59 0.81 -0.58
C GLU A 97 -2.05 2.19 -0.26
N TRP A 98 -0.90 2.54 -0.83
CA TRP A 98 -0.33 3.88 -0.78
C TRP A 98 -0.23 4.48 -2.18
N ALA A 99 -0.88 5.61 -2.37
CA ALA A 99 -0.88 6.35 -3.64
C ALA A 99 0.41 7.16 -3.89
N LEU A 100 1.46 6.91 -3.13
CA LEU A 100 2.76 7.60 -3.19
C LEU A 100 2.64 9.12 -2.94
N ASP A 101 1.70 9.51 -2.10
CA ASP A 101 1.40 10.90 -1.74
C ASP A 101 1.71 11.20 -0.28
N ARG A 102 1.80 12.51 0.04
CA ARG A 102 1.96 13.01 1.39
C ARG A 102 0.61 13.32 2.03
N LEU A 103 0.51 13.08 3.34
CA LEU A 103 -0.65 13.47 4.13
C LEU A 103 -0.89 14.99 3.99
N GLY A 104 -2.15 15.36 3.75
CA GLY A 104 -2.54 16.76 3.59
C GLY A 104 -2.29 17.37 2.19
N GLY A 105 -1.72 16.63 1.25
CA GLY A 105 -1.57 17.06 -0.14
C GLY A 105 -2.87 17.36 -0.86
N ASN A 106 -3.99 17.08 -0.23
CA ASN A 106 -5.34 17.29 -0.75
C ASN A 106 -6.02 18.54 -0.18
N GLN A 107 -5.30 19.40 0.55
CA GLN A 107 -5.84 20.69 0.98
C GLN A 107 -5.88 21.64 -0.21
N GLY A 108 -6.97 21.53 -0.98
CA GLY A 108 -7.27 22.46 -2.05
C GLY A 108 -7.40 23.87 -1.51
N GLY A 109 -6.48 24.75 -1.91
CA GLY A 109 -6.70 26.16 -1.82
C GLY A 109 -8.03 26.51 -2.51
N ARG A 110 -8.74 27.51 -1.99
CA ARG A 110 -9.95 28.12 -2.57
C ARG A 110 -9.67 28.59 -4.00
N GLY A 111 -9.87 27.72 -4.98
CA GLY A 111 -9.72 28.04 -6.39
C GLY A 111 -10.20 26.84 -7.21
N GLY A 112 -11.40 26.92 -7.74
CA GLY A 112 -12.06 25.85 -8.46
C GLY A 112 -11.25 25.35 -9.66
N GLY A 113 -10.73 24.14 -9.56
CA GLY A 113 -10.19 23.39 -10.65
C GLY A 113 -10.49 21.93 -10.45
N PHE A 114 -11.14 21.29 -11.40
CA PHE A 114 -11.55 19.88 -11.38
C PHE A 114 -10.37 18.89 -11.42
N PHE A 115 -9.12 19.37 -11.42
CA PHE A 115 -7.91 18.54 -11.48
C PHE A 115 -7.05 18.77 -10.25
N ARG A 116 -7.31 18.01 -9.18
CA ARG A 116 -6.41 17.95 -8.03
C ARG A 116 -5.15 17.20 -8.43
N ARG A 117 -4.00 17.86 -8.39
CA ARG A 117 -2.69 17.20 -8.55
C ARG A 117 -2.38 16.46 -7.26
N PRO A 118 -2.10 15.15 -7.33
CA PRO A 118 -1.57 14.43 -6.17
C PRO A 118 -0.25 15.09 -5.73
N ASN A 119 -0.07 15.26 -4.43
CA ASN A 119 1.22 15.71 -3.86
C ASN A 119 2.12 14.50 -3.71
N PHE A 120 2.67 14.01 -4.81
CA PHE A 120 3.55 12.86 -4.80
C PHE A 120 4.79 13.09 -3.94
N VAL A 121 5.28 12.01 -3.34
CA VAL A 121 6.56 11.99 -2.63
C VAL A 121 7.72 12.05 -3.62
N GLU A 122 8.90 12.41 -3.12
CA GLU A 122 10.14 12.29 -3.88
C GLU A 122 10.57 10.82 -4.00
N PRO A 123 11.28 10.42 -5.07
CA PRO A 123 11.91 9.11 -5.12
C PRO A 123 12.92 8.95 -3.97
N GLY A 124 12.90 7.80 -3.33
CA GLY A 124 13.78 7.52 -2.20
C GLY A 124 13.28 6.36 -1.36
N ASP A 125 13.92 6.13 -0.23
CA ASP A 125 13.57 5.08 0.68
C ASP A 125 12.55 5.57 1.71
N TYR A 126 11.50 4.78 1.87
CA TYR A 126 10.43 4.98 2.84
C TYR A 126 10.28 3.72 3.69
N THR A 127 9.74 3.87 4.87
CA THR A 127 9.47 2.76 5.77
C THR A 127 7.98 2.70 6.08
N ALA A 128 7.36 1.56 5.85
CA ALA A 128 6.03 1.27 6.37
C ALA A 128 6.16 0.72 7.79
N VAL A 129 5.51 1.37 8.74
CA VAL A 129 5.49 0.99 10.16
C VAL A 129 4.09 0.52 10.50
N LEU A 130 3.95 -0.77 10.69
CA LEU A 130 2.72 -1.41 11.17
C LEU A 130 2.80 -1.54 12.68
N THR A 131 1.86 -0.93 13.40
CA THR A 131 1.73 -1.09 14.85
C THR A 131 0.51 -1.94 15.16
N VAL A 132 0.73 -3.06 15.83
CA VAL A 132 -0.32 -4.00 16.25
C VAL A 132 -0.29 -4.12 17.76
N ASN A 133 -1.35 -3.65 18.43
CA ASN A 133 -1.44 -3.62 19.89
C ASN A 133 -0.18 -3.04 20.58
N GLY A 134 0.41 -2.00 19.99
CA GLY A 134 1.61 -1.33 20.53
C GLY A 134 2.94 -1.95 20.11
N VAL A 135 2.95 -3.04 19.33
CA VAL A 135 4.17 -3.66 18.78
C VAL A 135 4.38 -3.21 17.35
N GLU A 136 5.56 -2.69 17.04
CA GLU A 136 5.92 -2.17 15.71
C GLU A 136 6.57 -3.25 14.83
N TYR A 137 6.15 -3.27 13.57
CA TYR A 137 6.76 -4.05 12.48
C TYR A 137 7.11 -3.09 11.36
N ARG A 138 8.27 -3.27 10.73
CA ARG A 138 8.79 -2.35 9.71
C ARG A 138 9.14 -3.08 8.43
N THR A 139 8.82 -2.46 7.28
CA THR A 139 9.29 -2.89 5.97
C THR A 139 9.65 -1.68 5.11
N THR A 140 10.61 -1.84 4.22
CA THR A 140 11.10 -0.76 3.36
C THR A 140 10.32 -0.71 2.05
N LEU A 141 10.06 0.52 1.59
CA LEU A 141 9.48 0.83 0.28
C LEU A 141 10.43 1.75 -0.46
N THR A 142 10.76 1.41 -1.69
CA THR A 142 11.61 2.24 -2.55
C THR A 142 10.89 2.52 -3.86
N PRO A 143 9.94 3.50 -3.89
CA PRO A 143 9.24 3.86 -5.11
C PRO A 143 10.21 4.31 -6.19
N GLY A 144 10.18 3.61 -7.32
CA GLY A 144 10.98 3.97 -8.49
C GLY A 144 10.37 5.12 -9.29
N ARG A 145 11.06 5.60 -10.32
CA ARG A 145 10.49 6.42 -11.41
C ARG A 145 10.20 5.54 -12.61
N ARG A 146 9.08 5.74 -13.19
CA ARG A 146 8.78 5.19 -14.52
C ARG A 146 9.41 5.98 -15.63
#